data_c4dbf25e1b53d4778a068a0fb124887e
#
_entry.id   c4dbf25e1b53d4778a068a0fb124887e
#
_cell.length_a   1.000
_cell.length_b   1.000
_cell.length_c   1.000
_cell.angle_alpha   90.00
_cell.angle_beta   90.00
_cell.angle_gamma   90.00
#
_symmetry.space_group_name_H-M   'P 1'
#
loop_
_entity.id
_entity.type
_entity.pdbx_description
1 polymer ?
#
loop_
_entity_poly.entity_id
_entity_poly.type
_entity_poly.pdbx_seq_one_letter_code
_entity_poly.pdbx_strand_id
1 'polypeptide(L)'
;MEDFNKDEAKRFIADKFAAQGDFNILPRNVFDGMLDKVMALDEAFMAESGVNDGAVYDDDQAFDYMMKGLQAAFPEQKMYAMRFVEDYMEYDEAYLESVGLIDWE
;
A
#
# COMPACT_ATOMS: atom_id res chain seq x y z
N MET A 1 14.60 15.26 -10.62
CA MET A 1 13.85 14.17 -11.23
C MET A 1 13.13 13.33 -10.19
N GLU A 2 11.87 13.10 -10.40
CA GLU A 2 11.10 12.27 -9.51
C GLU A 2 11.36 10.81 -9.78
N ASP A 3 11.74 10.07 -8.74
CA ASP A 3 11.95 8.64 -8.87
C ASP A 3 10.70 7.85 -8.53
N PHE A 4 9.79 8.47 -7.79
CA PHE A 4 8.55 7.81 -7.40
C PHE A 4 7.38 8.47 -8.09
N ASN A 5 6.63 7.68 -8.84
CA ASN A 5 5.41 8.14 -9.52
C ASN A 5 4.24 7.40 -8.91
N LYS A 6 3.38 8.14 -8.20
CA LYS A 6 2.26 7.56 -7.46
C LYS A 6 1.29 6.82 -8.38
N ASP A 7 0.98 7.41 -9.54
CA ASP A 7 0.05 6.77 -10.47
C ASP A 7 0.63 5.49 -11.05
N GLU A 8 1.92 5.51 -11.37
CA GLU A 8 2.61 4.35 -11.88
C GLU A 8 2.67 3.25 -10.82
N ALA A 9 2.97 3.64 -9.58
CA ALA A 9 3.01 2.70 -8.47
C ALA A 9 1.66 2.05 -8.27
N LYS A 10 0.58 2.83 -8.31
CA LYS A 10 -0.76 2.29 -8.15
C LYS A 10 -1.07 1.29 -9.25
N ARG A 11 -0.71 1.59 -10.49
CA ARG A 11 -0.95 0.68 -11.60
C ARG A 11 -0.19 -0.62 -11.44
N PHE A 12 1.09 -0.50 -11.06
CA PHE A 12 1.94 -1.67 -10.84
C PHE A 12 1.32 -2.57 -9.76
N ILE A 13 0.93 -1.96 -8.64
CA ILE A 13 0.37 -2.69 -7.51
C ILE A 13 -0.98 -3.32 -7.90
N ALA A 14 -1.82 -2.55 -8.59
CA ALA A 14 -3.12 -3.06 -9.04
C ALA A 14 -2.97 -4.25 -9.97
N ASP A 15 -1.97 -4.21 -10.86
CA ASP A 15 -1.71 -5.32 -11.77
C ASP A 15 -1.30 -6.57 -11.00
N LYS A 16 -0.51 -6.41 -9.94
CA LYS A 16 -0.12 -7.53 -9.10
C LYS A 16 -1.31 -8.15 -8.38
N PHE A 17 -2.20 -7.31 -7.86
CA PHE A 17 -3.42 -7.80 -7.23
C PHE A 17 -4.29 -8.55 -8.24
N ALA A 18 -4.39 -8.04 -9.45
CA ALA A 18 -5.20 -8.69 -10.48
C ALA A 18 -4.63 -10.06 -10.84
N ALA A 19 -3.31 -10.15 -10.95
CA ALA A 19 -2.66 -11.41 -11.27
C ALA A 19 -2.83 -12.44 -10.15
N GLN A 20 -2.83 -11.96 -8.91
CA GLN A 20 -3.02 -12.80 -7.74
C GLN A 20 -4.44 -13.37 -7.65
N GLY A 21 -5.44 -12.55 -7.96
CA GLY A 21 -6.83 -12.99 -8.04
C GLY A 21 -7.60 -13.05 -6.73
N ASP A 22 -6.96 -12.85 -5.59
CA ASP A 22 -7.60 -13.01 -4.29
C ASP A 22 -8.69 -11.96 -4.03
N PHE A 23 -8.58 -10.80 -4.65
CA PHE A 23 -9.54 -9.72 -4.43
C PHE A 23 -10.43 -9.45 -5.64
N ASN A 24 -10.42 -10.34 -6.61
CA ASN A 24 -11.29 -10.19 -7.78
C ASN A 24 -12.78 -10.29 -7.42
N ILE A 25 -13.08 -10.82 -6.24
CA ILE A 25 -14.44 -10.90 -5.75
C ILE A 25 -15.01 -9.51 -5.41
N LEU A 26 -14.15 -8.55 -5.12
CA LEU A 26 -14.58 -7.21 -4.77
C LEU A 26 -14.98 -6.42 -6.01
N PRO A 27 -16.03 -5.58 -5.92
CA PRO A 27 -16.35 -4.66 -7.02
C PRO A 27 -15.15 -3.77 -7.33
N ARG A 28 -14.97 -3.46 -8.61
CA ARG A 28 -13.82 -2.70 -9.04
C ARG A 28 -13.69 -1.35 -8.34
N ASN A 29 -14.82 -0.66 -8.19
CA ASN A 29 -14.80 0.64 -7.53
C ASN A 29 -14.43 0.53 -6.05
N VAL A 30 -14.82 -0.56 -5.40
CA VAL A 30 -14.44 -0.80 -4.01
C VAL A 30 -12.95 -1.08 -3.92
N PHE A 31 -12.44 -1.94 -4.79
CA PHE A 31 -11.02 -2.26 -4.81
C PHE A 31 -10.18 -1.01 -5.04
N ASP A 32 -10.55 -0.20 -6.03
CA ASP A 32 -9.82 1.03 -6.34
C ASP A 32 -9.83 1.99 -5.16
N GLY A 33 -10.98 2.11 -4.49
CA GLY A 33 -11.08 2.97 -3.32
C GLY A 33 -10.22 2.51 -2.17
N MET A 34 -10.16 1.19 -1.96
CA MET A 34 -9.30 0.62 -0.92
C MET A 34 -7.84 0.87 -1.23
N LEU A 35 -7.45 0.70 -2.49
CA LEU A 35 -6.06 0.92 -2.88
C LEU A 35 -5.67 2.38 -2.72
N ASP A 36 -6.53 3.30 -3.16
CA ASP A 36 -6.28 4.73 -2.97
C ASP A 36 -6.14 5.08 -1.50
N LYS A 37 -7.01 4.50 -0.66
CA LYS A 37 -6.98 4.78 0.76
C LYS A 37 -5.71 4.27 1.42
N VAL A 38 -5.31 3.04 1.10
CA VAL A 38 -4.12 2.48 1.72
C VAL A 38 -2.87 3.23 1.29
N MET A 39 -2.82 3.69 0.04
CA MET A 39 -1.68 4.51 -0.41
C MET A 39 -1.62 5.84 0.32
N ALA A 40 -2.78 6.47 0.54
CA ALA A 40 -2.84 7.72 1.29
C ALA A 40 -2.43 7.51 2.74
N LEU A 41 -2.83 6.39 3.34
CA LEU A 41 -2.46 6.06 4.71
C LEU A 41 -0.96 5.83 4.84
N ASP A 42 -0.37 5.15 3.86
CA ASP A 42 1.07 4.91 3.86
C ASP A 42 1.83 6.23 3.79
N GLU A 43 1.39 7.12 2.92
CA GLU A 43 1.97 8.45 2.79
C GLU A 43 1.89 9.24 4.10
N ALA A 44 0.72 9.19 4.74
CA ALA A 44 0.52 9.88 6.01
C ALA A 44 1.39 9.28 7.10
N PHE A 45 1.53 7.96 7.12
CA PHE A 45 2.38 7.29 8.10
C PHE A 45 3.83 7.73 7.93
N MET A 46 4.32 7.78 6.70
CA MET A 46 5.69 8.18 6.46
C MET A 46 5.94 9.61 6.90
N ALA A 47 4.97 10.49 6.68
CA ALA A 47 5.11 11.88 7.10
C ALA A 47 5.13 12.02 8.62
N GLU A 48 4.26 11.25 9.31
CA GLU A 48 4.16 11.34 10.77
C GLU A 48 5.31 10.66 11.47
N SER A 49 5.83 9.59 10.90
CA SER A 49 6.88 8.80 11.55
C SER A 49 8.27 9.39 11.37
N GLY A 50 8.42 10.36 10.47
CA GLY A 50 9.71 10.96 10.21
C GLY A 50 10.57 10.18 9.24
N VAL A 51 10.02 9.21 8.54
CA VAL A 51 10.78 8.43 7.56
C VAL A 51 11.39 9.34 6.51
N ASN A 52 10.65 10.38 6.10
CA ASN A 52 11.14 11.33 5.10
C ASN A 52 12.30 12.16 5.62
N ASP A 53 12.47 12.22 6.95
CA ASP A 53 13.57 12.94 7.58
C ASP A 53 14.67 12.01 8.06
N GLY A 54 14.64 10.75 7.64
CA GLY A 54 15.69 9.80 7.95
C GLY A 54 15.39 8.76 9.01
N ALA A 55 14.18 8.79 9.57
CA ALA A 55 13.80 7.76 10.54
C ALA A 55 13.58 6.43 9.83
N VAL A 56 13.76 5.33 10.56
CA VAL A 56 13.57 4.01 10.01
C VAL A 56 12.09 3.72 9.81
N TYR A 57 11.74 3.16 8.64
CA TYR A 57 10.39 2.75 8.35
C TYR A 57 10.11 1.43 9.09
N ASP A 58 9.19 1.47 10.03
CA ASP A 58 8.82 0.30 10.81
C ASP A 58 7.63 -0.39 10.16
N ASP A 59 7.88 -1.55 9.56
CA ASP A 59 6.86 -2.26 8.80
C ASP A 59 5.68 -2.67 9.67
N ASP A 60 5.94 -3.07 10.91
CA ASP A 60 4.86 -3.50 11.81
C ASP A 60 3.95 -2.34 12.18
N GLN A 61 4.53 -1.19 12.46
CA GLN A 61 3.74 -0.01 12.79
C GLN A 61 2.99 0.50 11.57
N ALA A 62 3.62 0.46 10.41
CA ALA A 62 2.97 0.88 9.17
C ALA A 62 1.79 -0.02 8.85
N PHE A 63 1.98 -1.33 9.01
CA PHE A 63 0.91 -2.29 8.77
C PHE A 63 -0.31 -1.99 9.65
N ASP A 64 -0.06 -1.83 10.95
CA ASP A 64 -1.15 -1.57 11.89
C ASP A 64 -1.87 -0.27 11.57
N TYR A 65 -1.12 0.76 11.26
CA TYR A 65 -1.67 2.07 10.92
C TYR A 65 -2.58 1.97 9.69
N MET A 66 -2.08 1.34 8.63
CA MET A 66 -2.83 1.21 7.39
C MET A 66 -4.04 0.30 7.56
N MET A 67 -3.89 -0.80 8.29
CA MET A 67 -4.98 -1.72 8.52
C MET A 67 -6.14 -1.05 9.25
N LYS A 68 -5.84 -0.34 10.32
CA LYS A 68 -6.87 0.33 11.11
C LYS A 68 -7.56 1.42 10.30
N GLY A 69 -6.80 2.18 9.53
CA GLY A 69 -7.38 3.23 8.69
C GLY A 69 -8.25 2.66 7.59
N LEU A 70 -7.83 1.55 7.00
CA LEU A 70 -8.60 0.91 5.95
C LEU A 70 -9.89 0.32 6.51
N GLN A 71 -9.82 -0.33 7.66
CA GLN A 71 -11.01 -0.88 8.30
C GLN A 71 -12.03 0.20 8.64
N ALA A 72 -11.55 1.36 9.08
CA ALA A 72 -12.43 2.48 9.40
C ALA A 72 -13.10 3.04 8.15
N ALA A 73 -12.37 3.11 7.05
CA ALA A 73 -12.90 3.67 5.81
C ALA A 73 -13.82 2.69 5.08
N PHE A 74 -13.55 1.40 5.21
CA PHE A 74 -14.30 0.34 4.50
C PHE A 74 -14.73 -0.74 5.48
N PRO A 75 -15.66 -0.41 6.39
CA PRO A 75 -16.06 -1.38 7.43
C PRO A 75 -16.69 -2.65 6.87
N GLU A 76 -17.30 -2.58 5.69
CA GLU A 76 -17.91 -3.76 5.09
C GLU A 76 -16.85 -4.73 4.55
N GLN A 77 -15.66 -4.23 4.27
CA GLN A 77 -14.55 -5.05 3.80
C GLN A 77 -13.52 -5.30 4.89
N LYS A 78 -13.92 -5.13 6.14
CA LYS A 78 -13.02 -5.24 7.28
C LYS A 78 -12.25 -6.55 7.30
N MET A 79 -12.91 -7.65 6.95
CA MET A 79 -12.28 -8.97 6.98
C MET A 79 -11.16 -9.11 5.93
N TYR A 80 -11.17 -8.26 4.92
CA TYR A 80 -10.13 -8.30 3.89
C TYR A 80 -8.98 -7.34 4.15
N ALA A 81 -9.15 -6.43 5.11
CA ALA A 81 -8.19 -5.33 5.28
C ALA A 81 -6.78 -5.82 5.61
N MET A 82 -6.67 -6.79 6.51
CA MET A 82 -5.37 -7.30 6.91
C MET A 82 -4.60 -7.87 5.71
N ARG A 83 -5.25 -8.76 4.96
CA ARG A 83 -4.61 -9.38 3.81
C ARG A 83 -4.30 -8.34 2.74
N PHE A 84 -5.22 -7.39 2.55
CA PHE A 84 -5.03 -6.34 1.56
C PHE A 84 -3.78 -5.52 1.86
N VAL A 85 -3.62 -5.11 3.13
CA VAL A 85 -2.45 -4.32 3.52
C VAL A 85 -1.17 -5.14 3.40
N GLU A 86 -1.19 -6.41 3.80
CA GLU A 86 -0.03 -7.27 3.66
C GLU A 86 0.43 -7.34 2.21
N ASP A 87 -0.52 -7.59 1.32
CA ASP A 87 -0.19 -7.72 -0.10
C ASP A 87 0.24 -6.37 -0.68
N TYR A 88 -0.41 -5.29 -0.26
CA TYR A 88 -0.03 -3.96 -0.69
C TYR A 88 1.43 -3.66 -0.34
N MET A 89 1.82 -3.94 0.89
CA MET A 89 3.19 -3.65 1.33
C MET A 89 4.20 -4.45 0.53
N GLU A 90 3.88 -5.70 0.25
CA GLU A 90 4.76 -6.54 -0.56
C GLU A 90 4.91 -5.99 -1.97
N TYR A 91 3.80 -5.58 -2.58
CA TYR A 91 3.83 -5.09 -3.96
C TYR A 91 4.44 -3.69 -4.05
N ASP A 92 4.21 -2.87 -3.04
CA ASP A 92 4.83 -1.55 -2.99
C ASP A 92 6.35 -1.66 -2.91
N GLU A 93 6.83 -2.60 -2.09
CA GLU A 93 8.25 -2.85 -1.97
C GLU A 93 8.82 -3.34 -3.29
N ALA A 94 8.10 -4.22 -3.98
CA ALA A 94 8.53 -4.71 -5.28
C ALA A 94 8.61 -3.58 -6.30
N TYR A 95 7.66 -2.65 -6.25
CA TYR A 95 7.69 -1.51 -7.14
C TYR A 95 8.91 -0.62 -6.87
N LEU A 96 9.13 -0.32 -5.60
CA LEU A 96 10.27 0.53 -5.22
C LEU A 96 11.59 -0.10 -5.64
N GLU A 97 11.69 -1.40 -5.51
CA GLU A 97 12.88 -2.12 -5.94
C GLU A 97 13.04 -2.05 -7.46
N SER A 98 11.94 -2.16 -8.20
CA SER A 98 11.99 -2.17 -9.65
C SER A 98 12.43 -0.85 -10.25
N VAL A 99 12.18 0.26 -9.54
CA VAL A 99 12.59 1.59 -10.01
C VAL A 99 13.85 2.08 -9.32
N GLY A 100 14.50 1.24 -8.53
CA GLY A 100 15.79 1.56 -7.94
C GLY A 100 15.74 2.43 -6.70
N LEU A 101 14.56 2.55 -6.07
CA LEU A 101 14.43 3.36 -4.86
C LEU A 101 14.81 2.59 -3.60
N ILE A 102 14.90 1.26 -3.69
CA ILE A 102 15.34 0.40 -2.60
C ILE A 102 16.52 -0.43 -3.09
N ASP A 103 17.54 -0.53 -2.27
CA ASP A 103 18.74 -1.31 -2.57
C ASP A 103 18.89 -2.39 -1.52
N TRP A 104 18.82 -3.63 -1.95
CA TRP A 104 18.87 -4.79 -1.06
C TRP A 104 20.28 -5.35 -0.85
N GLU A 105 21.24 -4.69 -1.37
CA GLU A 105 22.64 -5.12 -1.25
C GLU A 105 23.17 -5.16 0.20
#